data_a03891f80e13cf45df13cbc5bcaa4dc5
#
_entry.id   a03891f80e13cf45df13cbc5bcaa4dc5
#
_cell.length_a   1.000
_cell.length_b   1.000
_cell.length_c   1.000
_cell.angle_alpha   90.00
_cell.angle_beta   90.00
_cell.angle_gamma   90.00
#
_symmetry.space_group_name_H-M   'P 1'
#
loop_
_entity.id
_entity.type
_entity.pdbx_description
1 polymer ?
#
loop_
_entity_poly.entity_id
_entity_poly.type
_entity_poly.pdbx_seq_one_letter_code
_entity_poly.pdbx_strand_id
1 'polypeptide(L)'
;MPSATSVKEWQRILTSYNEFMLDHTWAMKNPNRRSLKDFVGRSGRINNYYQNQVNRRIPIRTSTLIDGEAIVDPDFSCNHLRMASYIVEEELPSDPYSDIAKETGLSRDKIKTVITKCLGAVTLGRSKGKLIKDASLDKRSPMSADDFRAILSSIENNYLWVIKQRLFFNDVGTRMQWLEGEIELKMLK
;
A
#
# COMPACT_ATOMS: atom_id res chain seq x y z
N MET A 1 -15.69 0.04 -15.97
CA MET A 1 -16.19 -0.66 -14.77
C MET A 1 -16.00 -2.15 -14.99
N PRO A 2 -15.53 -2.93 -14.01
CA PRO A 2 -15.59 -4.38 -14.13
C PRO A 2 -17.05 -4.79 -14.30
N SER A 3 -17.26 -5.76 -15.16
CA SER A 3 -18.59 -6.32 -15.41
C SER A 3 -19.07 -7.09 -14.18
N ALA A 4 -20.37 -7.35 -14.08
CA ALA A 4 -20.92 -8.26 -13.06
C ALA A 4 -20.26 -9.64 -13.10
N THR A 5 -19.77 -10.05 -14.27
CA THR A 5 -18.97 -11.27 -14.48
C THR A 5 -17.66 -11.24 -13.69
N SER A 6 -16.94 -10.09 -13.67
CA SER A 6 -15.70 -9.93 -12.91
C SER A 6 -15.93 -10.07 -11.40
N VAL A 7 -16.99 -9.51 -10.86
CA VAL A 7 -17.32 -9.63 -9.42
C VAL A 7 -17.61 -11.07 -9.03
N LYS A 8 -18.39 -11.79 -9.85
CA LYS A 8 -18.66 -13.24 -9.63
C LYS A 8 -17.37 -14.06 -9.69
N GLU A 9 -16.47 -13.75 -10.62
CA GLU A 9 -15.18 -14.44 -10.72
C GLU A 9 -14.33 -14.21 -9.47
N TRP A 10 -14.24 -12.98 -8.97
CA TRP A 10 -13.54 -12.68 -7.73
C TRP A 10 -14.11 -13.41 -6.52
N GLN A 11 -15.44 -13.45 -6.41
CA GLN A 11 -16.11 -14.22 -5.36
C GLN A 11 -15.71 -15.70 -5.45
N ARG A 12 -15.73 -16.29 -6.64
CA ARG A 12 -15.35 -17.69 -6.84
C ARG A 12 -13.90 -17.95 -6.42
N ILE A 13 -12.94 -17.09 -6.83
CA ILE A 13 -11.53 -17.23 -6.48
C ILE A 13 -11.34 -17.17 -4.96
N LEU A 14 -11.90 -16.15 -4.30
CA LEU A 14 -11.77 -15.99 -2.85
C LEU A 14 -12.45 -17.12 -2.08
N THR A 15 -13.58 -17.63 -2.56
CA THR A 15 -14.26 -18.77 -1.95
C THR A 15 -13.39 -20.02 -2.03
N SER A 16 -12.90 -20.38 -3.22
CA SER A 16 -12.03 -21.53 -3.41
C SER A 16 -10.74 -21.45 -2.57
N TYR A 17 -10.14 -20.26 -2.50
CA TYR A 17 -8.96 -20.04 -1.66
C TYR A 17 -9.27 -20.18 -0.16
N ASN A 18 -10.39 -19.63 0.30
CA ASN A 18 -10.80 -19.76 1.70
C ASN A 18 -11.13 -21.20 2.07
N GLU A 19 -11.77 -21.96 1.17
CA GLU A 19 -12.04 -23.40 1.33
C GLU A 19 -10.71 -24.19 1.42
N PHE A 20 -9.78 -23.96 0.49
CA PHE A 20 -8.45 -24.56 0.54
C PHE A 20 -7.75 -24.28 1.88
N MET A 21 -7.79 -23.04 2.37
CA MET A 21 -7.15 -22.68 3.64
C MET A 21 -7.80 -23.34 4.87
N LEU A 22 -9.07 -23.75 4.79
CA LEU A 22 -9.73 -24.47 5.89
C LEU A 22 -9.22 -25.91 6.04
N ASP A 23 -8.69 -26.51 4.98
CA ASP A 23 -8.14 -27.86 4.99
C ASP A 23 -6.70 -27.92 5.57
N HIS A 24 -6.09 -26.77 5.85
CA HIS A 24 -4.75 -26.66 6.39
C HIS A 24 -4.73 -26.25 7.87
N THR A 25 -3.69 -26.66 8.60
CA THR A 25 -3.49 -26.31 10.01
C THR A 25 -3.04 -24.87 10.15
N TRP A 26 -4.00 -23.97 10.11
CA TRP A 26 -3.80 -22.53 10.16
C TRP A 26 -4.83 -21.88 11.11
N ALA A 27 -4.35 -21.03 12.03
CA ALA A 27 -5.22 -20.30 12.95
C ALA A 27 -5.87 -19.07 12.29
N MET A 28 -6.71 -19.28 11.29
CA MET A 28 -7.43 -18.22 10.59
C MET A 28 -8.80 -17.96 11.24
N LYS A 29 -8.95 -16.82 11.90
CA LYS A 29 -10.23 -16.46 12.56
C LYS A 29 -11.27 -15.91 11.60
N ASN A 30 -10.84 -15.30 10.50
CA ASN A 30 -11.72 -14.70 9.51
C ASN A 30 -11.23 -15.02 8.10
N PRO A 31 -12.14 -15.26 7.15
CA PRO A 31 -11.78 -15.50 5.75
C PRO A 31 -11.17 -14.25 5.11
N ASN A 32 -10.46 -14.46 4.01
CA ASN A 32 -10.03 -13.36 3.16
C ASN A 32 -11.23 -12.60 2.60
N ARG A 33 -11.17 -11.28 2.65
CA ARG A 33 -12.24 -10.39 2.21
C ARG A 33 -11.70 -9.29 1.33
N ARG A 34 -12.42 -9.00 0.25
CA ARG A 34 -12.20 -7.82 -0.57
C ARG A 34 -13.33 -6.83 -0.34
N SER A 35 -13.02 -5.71 0.31
CA SER A 35 -14.02 -4.67 0.61
C SER A 35 -13.87 -3.51 -0.37
N LEU A 36 -14.93 -3.19 -1.09
CA LEU A 36 -15.00 -2.05 -1.99
C LEU A 36 -15.68 -0.88 -1.28
N LYS A 37 -15.15 0.32 -1.46
CA LYS A 37 -15.82 1.55 -1.02
C LYS A 37 -16.50 2.20 -2.23
N ASP A 38 -17.73 2.59 -2.03
CA ASP A 38 -18.57 3.41 -2.92
C ASP A 38 -18.79 2.86 -4.34
N PHE A 39 -17.74 2.44 -5.05
CA PHE A 39 -17.86 1.86 -6.39
C PHE A 39 -16.59 1.06 -6.78
N VAL A 40 -16.77 0.25 -7.79
CA VAL A 40 -15.73 -0.60 -8.36
C VAL A 40 -14.63 0.27 -9.02
N GLY A 41 -13.37 -0.07 -8.79
CA GLY A 41 -12.22 0.68 -9.33
C GLY A 41 -11.54 1.57 -8.30
N ARG A 42 -12.07 1.65 -7.07
CA ARG A 42 -11.43 2.36 -5.95
C ARG A 42 -11.43 1.51 -4.70
N SER A 43 -10.32 1.52 -3.95
CA SER A 43 -10.17 0.64 -2.81
C SER A 43 -10.19 -0.84 -3.22
N GLY A 44 -10.46 -1.77 -2.34
CA GLY A 44 -10.62 -3.19 -2.72
C GLY A 44 -9.37 -4.02 -2.58
N ARG A 45 -8.45 -3.63 -1.70
CA ARG A 45 -7.38 -4.48 -1.22
C ARG A 45 -7.96 -5.71 -0.51
N ILE A 46 -7.36 -6.87 -0.71
CA ILE A 46 -7.73 -8.06 0.05
C ILE A 46 -7.23 -7.90 1.48
N ASN A 47 -8.08 -8.22 2.44
CA ASN A 47 -7.76 -8.13 3.86
C ASN A 47 -8.10 -9.46 4.54
N ASN A 48 -7.25 -9.89 5.46
CA ASN A 48 -7.47 -11.05 6.28
C ASN A 48 -6.98 -10.83 7.72
N TYR A 49 -7.26 -11.81 8.58
CA TYR A 49 -6.83 -11.78 9.96
C TYR A 49 -5.30 -11.73 10.10
N TYR A 50 -4.59 -12.49 9.27
CA TYR A 50 -3.13 -12.60 9.29
C TYR A 50 -2.43 -11.27 8.99
N GLN A 51 -2.88 -10.53 7.96
CA GLN A 51 -2.31 -9.23 7.61
C GLN A 51 -2.42 -8.19 8.73
N ASN A 52 -3.43 -8.35 9.61
CA ASN A 52 -3.67 -7.44 10.72
C ASN A 52 -2.87 -7.80 11.98
N GLN A 53 -2.11 -8.90 11.99
CA GLN A 53 -1.31 -9.29 13.14
C GLN A 53 -0.14 -8.33 13.33
N VAL A 54 0.10 -7.98 14.60
CA VAL A 54 1.19 -7.09 14.97
C VAL A 54 2.52 -7.84 14.88
N ASN A 55 3.45 -7.33 14.08
CA ASN A 55 4.76 -7.94 13.85
C ASN A 55 5.93 -7.21 14.56
N ARG A 56 5.64 -6.35 15.55
CA ARG A 56 6.65 -5.45 16.14
C ARG A 56 7.35 -5.98 17.37
N ARG A 57 6.60 -6.60 18.30
CA ARG A 57 7.15 -7.15 19.54
C ARG A 57 7.22 -8.66 19.51
N ILE A 58 6.19 -9.28 18.95
CA ILE A 58 6.13 -10.70 18.70
C ILE A 58 5.98 -10.85 17.18
N PRO A 59 6.92 -11.46 16.47
CA PRO A 59 6.89 -11.56 15.01
C PRO A 59 5.89 -12.64 14.58
N ILE A 60 4.61 -12.46 14.91
CA ILE A 60 3.56 -13.45 14.64
C ILE A 60 3.53 -13.84 13.16
N ARG A 61 3.62 -12.86 12.25
CA ARG A 61 3.55 -13.12 10.81
C ARG A 61 4.73 -13.94 10.33
N THR A 62 5.95 -13.55 10.69
CA THR A 62 7.17 -14.24 10.25
C THR A 62 7.47 -15.53 11.02
N SER A 63 6.79 -15.77 12.14
CA SER A 63 6.88 -17.02 12.92
C SER A 63 5.69 -17.95 12.65
N THR A 64 4.79 -17.60 11.74
CA THR A 64 3.66 -18.44 11.38
C THR A 64 4.14 -19.68 10.64
N LEU A 65 3.55 -20.82 10.97
CA LEU A 65 3.72 -22.08 10.25
C LEU A 65 2.41 -22.47 9.59
N ILE A 66 2.48 -23.09 8.42
CA ILE A 66 1.34 -23.78 7.79
C ILE A 66 1.73 -25.25 7.69
N ASP A 67 0.93 -26.11 8.28
CA ASP A 67 1.20 -27.55 8.39
C ASP A 67 2.58 -27.89 8.98
N GLY A 68 3.08 -27.01 9.88
CA GLY A 68 4.39 -27.15 10.50
C GLY A 68 5.57 -26.57 9.70
N GLU A 69 5.35 -26.09 8.49
CA GLU A 69 6.36 -25.51 7.62
C GLU A 69 6.40 -23.98 7.72
N ALA A 70 7.59 -23.41 7.67
CA ALA A 70 7.79 -21.96 7.68
C ALA A 70 7.27 -21.33 6.39
N ILE A 71 6.54 -20.23 6.52
CA ILE A 71 6.03 -19.48 5.37
C ILE A 71 6.99 -18.37 4.94
N VAL A 72 6.87 -17.98 3.69
CA VAL A 72 7.48 -16.75 3.16
C VAL A 72 6.43 -15.65 3.17
N ASP A 73 6.80 -14.48 3.72
CA ASP A 73 5.94 -13.27 3.76
C ASP A 73 6.58 -12.19 2.85
N PRO A 74 6.49 -12.33 1.51
CA PRO A 74 7.11 -11.38 0.59
C PRO A 74 6.40 -10.04 0.63
N ASP A 75 7.16 -8.94 0.57
CA ASP A 75 6.63 -7.58 0.48
C ASP A 75 7.22 -6.85 -0.73
N PHE A 76 6.40 -6.10 -1.43
CA PHE A 76 6.84 -5.28 -2.55
C PHE A 76 7.44 -3.97 -2.04
N SER A 77 8.75 -3.79 -2.25
CA SER A 77 9.42 -2.54 -1.89
C SER A 77 8.84 -1.37 -2.69
N CYS A 78 8.49 -0.28 -1.98
CA CYS A 78 7.99 0.96 -2.59
C CYS A 78 6.74 0.78 -3.48
N ASN A 79 5.90 -0.22 -3.18
CA ASN A 79 4.81 -0.71 -4.02
C ASN A 79 4.00 0.41 -4.70
N HIS A 80 3.42 1.35 -3.93
CA HIS A 80 2.59 2.41 -4.50
C HIS A 80 3.35 3.32 -5.48
N LEU A 81 4.61 3.67 -5.19
CA LEU A 81 5.39 4.51 -6.09
C LEU A 81 5.78 3.75 -7.37
N ARG A 82 6.07 2.43 -7.26
CA ARG A 82 6.32 1.57 -8.44
C ARG A 82 5.08 1.41 -9.30
N MET A 83 3.93 1.18 -8.69
CA MET A 83 2.67 1.13 -9.43
C MET A 83 2.38 2.47 -10.14
N ALA A 84 2.67 3.58 -9.46
CA ALA A 84 2.53 4.91 -10.04
C ALA A 84 3.44 5.10 -11.26
N SER A 85 4.73 4.77 -11.14
CA SER A 85 5.69 4.89 -12.23
C SER A 85 5.31 4.00 -13.42
N TYR A 86 4.88 2.77 -13.16
CA TYR A 86 4.42 1.86 -14.20
C TYR A 86 3.21 2.40 -14.98
N ILE A 87 2.23 2.99 -14.27
CA ILE A 87 1.02 3.56 -14.91
C ILE A 87 1.36 4.72 -15.85
N VAL A 88 2.41 5.48 -15.56
CA VAL A 88 2.82 6.66 -16.34
C VAL A 88 4.06 6.39 -17.19
N GLU A 89 4.48 5.12 -17.30
CA GLU A 89 5.61 4.66 -18.10
C GLU A 89 6.94 5.36 -17.78
N GLU A 90 7.17 5.63 -16.48
CA GLU A 90 8.39 6.27 -16.00
C GLU A 90 9.26 5.28 -15.21
N GLU A 91 10.57 5.43 -15.33
CA GLU A 91 11.52 4.56 -14.62
C GLU A 91 11.73 4.99 -13.17
N LEU A 92 11.95 4.01 -12.31
CA LEU A 92 12.34 4.22 -10.92
C LEU A 92 13.61 3.43 -10.59
N PRO A 93 14.50 4.00 -9.74
CA PRO A 93 15.64 3.25 -9.21
C PRO A 93 15.18 2.05 -8.37
N SER A 94 16.13 1.17 -8.05
CA SER A 94 15.86 -0.04 -7.26
C SER A 94 15.26 0.25 -5.88
N ASP A 95 15.68 1.31 -5.21
CA ASP A 95 15.09 1.78 -3.94
C ASP A 95 15.00 3.32 -3.87
N PRO A 96 13.94 3.90 -4.47
CA PRO A 96 13.73 5.34 -4.48
C PRO A 96 13.58 5.95 -3.07
N TYR A 97 13.12 5.18 -2.08
CA TYR A 97 13.01 5.70 -0.72
C TYR A 97 14.37 5.86 -0.05
N SER A 98 15.31 4.95 -0.32
CA SER A 98 16.68 5.08 0.18
C SER A 98 17.44 6.24 -0.48
N ASP A 99 17.18 6.54 -1.74
CA ASP A 99 17.81 7.67 -2.42
C ASP A 99 17.32 9.01 -1.85
N ILE A 100 16.01 9.16 -1.64
CA ILE A 100 15.44 10.33 -0.94
C ILE A 100 15.95 10.41 0.50
N ALA A 101 16.13 9.28 1.20
CA ALA A 101 16.67 9.24 2.56
C ALA A 101 18.10 9.78 2.63
N LYS A 102 18.94 9.42 1.66
CA LYS A 102 20.32 9.93 1.55
C LYS A 102 20.35 11.44 1.29
N GLU A 103 19.49 11.92 0.41
CA GLU A 103 19.40 13.34 0.06
C GLU A 103 18.92 14.20 1.23
N THR A 104 17.86 13.75 1.92
CA THR A 104 17.21 14.53 2.99
C THR A 104 17.79 14.29 4.38
N GLY A 105 18.57 13.24 4.58
CA GLY A 105 19.04 12.81 5.90
C GLY A 105 17.92 12.23 6.79
N LEU A 106 16.75 11.95 6.23
CA LEU A 106 15.58 11.47 6.97
C LEU A 106 15.39 9.96 6.82
N SER A 107 14.69 9.36 7.80
CA SER A 107 14.48 7.91 7.78
C SER A 107 13.55 7.47 6.65
N ARG A 108 13.79 6.27 6.14
CA ARG A 108 12.97 5.62 5.10
C ARG A 108 11.48 5.54 5.49
N ASP A 109 11.17 5.36 6.77
CA ASP A 109 9.78 5.32 7.27
C ASP A 109 9.09 6.67 7.16
N LYS A 110 9.79 7.78 7.41
CA LYS A 110 9.26 9.13 7.18
C LYS A 110 8.94 9.34 5.69
N ILE A 111 9.84 8.94 4.80
CA ILE A 111 9.66 9.05 3.35
C ILE A 111 8.45 8.23 2.89
N LYS A 112 8.36 6.98 3.31
CA LYS A 112 7.19 6.11 3.05
C LYS A 112 5.89 6.77 3.51
N THR A 113 5.91 7.37 4.70
CA THR A 113 4.74 8.04 5.28
C THR A 113 4.30 9.23 4.43
N VAL A 114 5.22 10.08 3.98
CA VAL A 114 4.90 11.25 3.13
C VAL A 114 4.32 10.79 1.79
N ILE A 115 4.99 9.88 1.10
CA ILE A 115 4.55 9.38 -0.20
C ILE A 115 3.15 8.78 -0.11
N THR A 116 2.92 7.90 0.86
CA THR A 116 1.62 7.23 1.03
C THR A 116 0.50 8.24 1.34
N LYS A 117 0.78 9.22 2.20
CA LYS A 117 -0.20 10.28 2.54
C LYS A 117 -0.49 11.18 1.33
N CYS A 118 0.52 11.54 0.54
CA CYS A 118 0.33 12.39 -0.65
C CYS A 118 -0.43 11.68 -1.77
N LEU A 119 -0.17 10.39 -1.99
CA LEU A 119 -0.92 9.58 -2.95
C LEU A 119 -2.39 9.38 -2.54
N GLY A 120 -2.66 9.25 -1.24
CA GLY A 120 -4.02 9.06 -0.72
C GLY A 120 -4.82 10.35 -0.50
N ALA A 121 -4.21 11.52 -0.66
CA ALA A 121 -4.90 12.79 -0.45
C ALA A 121 -5.75 13.20 -1.66
N VAL A 122 -6.91 13.83 -1.38
CA VAL A 122 -7.91 14.16 -2.41
C VAL A 122 -7.67 15.52 -3.07
N THR A 123 -7.12 16.50 -2.36
CA THR A 123 -6.89 17.87 -2.87
C THR A 123 -5.65 18.51 -2.30
N LEU A 124 -5.03 19.40 -3.08
CA LEU A 124 -3.77 20.06 -2.74
C LEU A 124 -3.87 21.10 -1.61
N GLY A 125 -4.94 21.88 -1.53
CA GLY A 125 -5.04 23.06 -0.67
C GLY A 125 -5.11 22.75 0.83
N ARG A 126 -6.31 22.60 1.39
CA ARG A 126 -6.53 22.24 2.79
C ARG A 126 -5.86 20.91 3.20
N SER A 127 -5.63 20.04 2.25
CA SER A 127 -5.03 18.72 2.47
C SER A 127 -3.56 18.79 2.85
N LYS A 128 -2.76 19.70 2.25
CA LYS A 128 -1.31 19.80 2.56
C LYS A 128 -1.07 20.17 4.03
N GLY A 129 -1.74 21.20 4.53
CA GLY A 129 -1.63 21.60 5.94
C GLY A 129 -2.14 20.53 6.91
N LYS A 130 -3.27 19.87 6.58
CA LYS A 130 -3.79 18.76 7.37
C LYS A 130 -2.83 17.57 7.36
N LEU A 131 -2.27 17.20 6.21
CA LEU A 131 -1.32 16.10 6.11
C LEU A 131 -0.04 16.35 6.91
N ILE A 132 0.48 17.57 6.89
CA ILE A 132 1.63 17.96 7.72
C ILE A 132 1.28 17.78 9.21
N LYS A 133 0.11 18.26 9.64
CA LYS A 133 -0.37 18.09 11.02
C LYS A 133 -0.55 16.62 11.37
N ASP A 134 -1.20 15.84 10.50
CA ASP A 134 -1.41 14.41 10.71
C ASP A 134 -0.08 13.62 10.73
N ALA A 135 0.92 14.07 9.97
CA ALA A 135 2.26 13.49 9.98
C ALA A 135 3.02 13.83 11.27
N SER A 136 2.86 15.03 11.81
CA SER A 136 3.48 15.43 13.09
C SER A 136 2.89 14.68 14.29
N LEU A 137 1.65 14.22 14.20
CA LEU A 137 0.94 13.46 15.23
C LEU A 137 1.12 11.93 15.09
N ASP A 138 1.78 11.47 14.03
CA ASP A 138 2.01 10.04 13.82
C ASP A 138 3.01 9.49 14.83
N LYS A 139 2.50 8.73 15.80
CA LYS A 139 3.32 8.12 16.88
C LYS A 139 4.38 7.13 16.35
N ARG A 140 4.22 6.63 15.13
CA ARG A 140 5.10 5.63 14.54
C ARG A 140 6.32 6.25 13.87
N SER A 141 6.13 7.41 13.27
CA SER A 141 7.16 8.15 12.55
C SER A 141 6.91 9.65 12.75
N PRO A 142 7.14 10.18 13.96
CA PRO A 142 6.90 11.59 14.25
C PRO A 142 7.77 12.45 13.31
N MET A 143 7.16 13.48 12.75
CA MET A 143 7.75 14.26 11.68
C MET A 143 7.46 15.73 11.86
N SER A 144 8.46 16.59 11.71
CA SER A 144 8.24 18.04 11.68
C SER A 144 7.62 18.48 10.34
N ALA A 145 7.07 19.70 10.31
CA ALA A 145 6.58 20.28 9.07
C ALA A 145 7.71 20.49 8.04
N ASP A 146 8.92 20.75 8.52
CA ASP A 146 10.10 20.96 7.67
C ASP A 146 10.61 19.63 7.09
N ASP A 147 10.61 18.55 7.88
CA ASP A 147 10.89 17.19 7.37
C ASP A 147 9.92 16.83 6.24
N PHE A 148 8.62 17.10 6.44
CA PHE A 148 7.61 16.81 5.42
C PHE A 148 7.86 17.59 4.12
N ARG A 149 8.19 18.88 4.25
CA ARG A 149 8.48 19.74 3.09
C ARG A 149 9.77 19.32 2.39
N ALA A 150 10.83 18.98 3.14
CA ALA A 150 12.10 18.51 2.58
C ALA A 150 11.90 17.24 1.75
N ILE A 151 11.17 16.25 2.28
CA ILE A 151 10.85 15.02 1.55
C ILE A 151 10.04 15.33 0.28
N LEU A 152 9.01 16.17 0.40
CA LEU A 152 8.18 16.53 -0.75
C LEU A 152 8.99 17.23 -1.84
N SER A 153 9.85 18.18 -1.48
CA SER A 153 10.74 18.86 -2.42
C SER A 153 11.71 17.91 -3.10
N SER A 154 12.30 16.98 -2.37
CA SER A 154 13.17 15.95 -2.95
C SER A 154 12.42 15.09 -3.97
N ILE A 155 11.18 14.67 -3.66
CA ILE A 155 10.35 13.91 -4.61
C ILE A 155 10.00 14.75 -5.84
N GLU A 156 9.62 16.00 -5.66
CA GLU A 156 9.29 16.93 -6.75
C GLU A 156 10.48 17.17 -7.68
N ASN A 157 11.70 17.23 -7.14
CA ASN A 157 12.92 17.44 -7.92
C ASN A 157 13.37 16.18 -8.66
N ASN A 158 13.35 15.03 -8.01
CA ASN A 158 13.88 13.78 -8.57
C ASN A 158 12.85 13.02 -9.42
N TYR A 159 11.56 13.20 -9.12
CA TYR A 159 10.44 12.51 -9.78
C TYR A 159 9.41 13.52 -10.28
N LEU A 160 9.84 14.45 -11.14
CA LEU A 160 8.99 15.52 -11.68
C LEU A 160 7.69 15.02 -12.33
N TRP A 161 7.69 13.79 -12.84
CA TRP A 161 6.51 13.15 -13.39
C TRP A 161 5.39 12.96 -12.35
N VAL A 162 5.71 12.81 -11.06
CA VAL A 162 4.70 12.72 -9.98
C VAL A 162 3.81 13.97 -9.98
N ILE A 163 4.42 15.15 -10.22
CA ILE A 163 3.71 16.43 -10.26
C ILE A 163 3.03 16.64 -11.60
N LYS A 164 3.74 16.42 -12.71
CA LYS A 164 3.20 16.58 -14.07
C LYS A 164 1.96 15.71 -14.29
N GLN A 165 1.97 14.48 -13.79
CA GLN A 165 0.86 13.53 -13.90
C GLN A 165 -0.19 13.68 -12.77
N ARG A 166 -0.02 14.66 -11.88
CA ARG A 166 -0.93 14.94 -10.76
C ARG A 166 -1.21 13.71 -9.88
N LEU A 167 -0.19 12.91 -9.59
CA LEU A 167 -0.36 11.70 -8.80
C LEU A 167 -0.52 11.99 -7.31
N PHE A 168 0.10 13.05 -6.82
CA PHE A 168 -0.11 13.50 -5.45
C PHE A 168 -1.37 14.36 -5.35
N PHE A 169 -2.04 14.27 -4.20
CA PHE A 169 -3.23 15.05 -3.85
C PHE A 169 -4.44 14.85 -4.78
N ASN A 170 -4.51 13.71 -5.45
CA ASN A 170 -5.56 13.38 -6.41
C ASN A 170 -6.18 11.99 -6.15
N ASP A 171 -6.09 11.50 -4.91
CA ASP A 171 -6.68 10.22 -4.47
C ASP A 171 -6.25 8.98 -5.31
N VAL A 172 -5.05 9.04 -5.85
CA VAL A 172 -4.52 7.94 -6.67
C VAL A 172 -4.28 6.69 -5.83
N GLY A 173 -4.04 6.86 -4.53
CA GLY A 173 -3.82 5.75 -3.59
C GLY A 173 -4.99 4.76 -3.53
N THR A 174 -6.23 5.23 -3.63
CA THR A 174 -7.40 4.32 -3.65
C THR A 174 -7.49 3.50 -4.94
N ARG A 175 -7.08 4.09 -6.08
CA ARG A 175 -6.94 3.36 -7.34
C ARG A 175 -5.81 2.32 -7.28
N MET A 176 -4.71 2.66 -6.63
CA MET A 176 -3.60 1.72 -6.43
C MET A 176 -4.00 0.54 -5.54
N GLN A 177 -4.76 0.78 -4.48
CA GLN A 177 -5.33 -0.31 -3.66
C GLN A 177 -6.25 -1.24 -4.47
N TRP A 178 -6.95 -0.69 -5.44
CA TRP A 178 -7.72 -1.51 -6.38
C TRP A 178 -6.81 -2.40 -7.23
N LEU A 179 -5.77 -1.84 -7.85
CA LEU A 179 -4.81 -2.58 -8.68
C LEU A 179 -4.06 -3.64 -7.86
N GLU A 180 -3.67 -3.31 -6.63
CA GLU A 180 -3.07 -4.25 -5.68
C GLU A 180 -3.98 -5.46 -5.46
N GLY A 181 -5.26 -5.25 -5.18
CA GLY A 181 -6.25 -6.32 -5.06
C GLY A 181 -6.45 -7.13 -6.35
N GLU A 182 -6.32 -6.53 -7.55
CA GLU A 182 -6.35 -7.29 -8.81
C GLU A 182 -5.11 -8.20 -8.97
N ILE A 183 -3.94 -7.71 -8.57
CA ILE A 183 -2.70 -8.50 -8.57
C ILE A 183 -2.82 -9.65 -7.58
N GLU A 184 -3.25 -9.37 -6.35
CA GLU A 184 -3.47 -10.40 -5.32
C GLU A 184 -4.43 -11.50 -5.80
N LEU A 185 -5.55 -11.14 -6.44
CA LEU A 185 -6.48 -12.13 -7.01
C LEU A 185 -5.87 -12.98 -8.12
N LYS A 186 -4.95 -12.43 -8.92
CA LYS A 186 -4.25 -13.19 -9.94
C LYS A 186 -3.25 -14.18 -9.34
N MET A 187 -2.66 -13.84 -8.20
CA MET A 187 -1.73 -14.74 -7.49
C MET A 187 -2.44 -15.90 -6.78
N LEU A 188 -3.76 -15.76 -6.50
CA LEU A 188 -4.58 -16.80 -5.87
C LEU A 188 -5.21 -17.78 -6.88
N LYS A 189 -5.01 -17.59 -8.17
CA LYS A 189 -5.46 -18.51 -9.25
C LYS A 189 -4.49 -19.65 -9.44
#